data_d64cffe438d2af35f5227065e4dc3e81
#
_entry.id   d64cffe438d2af35f5227065e4dc3e81
#
_cell.length_a   1.000
_cell.length_b   1.000
_cell.length_c   1.000
_cell.angle_alpha   90.00
_cell.angle_beta   90.00
_cell.angle_gamma   90.00
#
_symmetry.space_group_name_H-M   'P 1'
#
loop_
_entity.id
_entity.type
_entity.pdbx_description
1 polymer ?
#
loop_
_entity_poly.entity_id
_entity_poly.type
_entity_poly.pdbx_seq_one_letter_code
_entity_poly.pdbx_strand_id
1 'polypeptide(L)'
;MTAQSGVNPYWRRNLYVCLFGSFVNMAGMTILLPFLPNYVRDLGVTDETAVVFWSAAAFSASFIAAGLVSPIWGWLADLYGRKPMLIRACLGMTIAISAMGMAGNVYELVGLRALAGFLGGYTSGSIILVASQTPRDRSAWALGKLSIGSLSGTLIGPLIGGAAPRLIGLRETFLLTGVAIFVAFLLTAFVIREDRSLRPKRVDGKLPSLSSLVSDWRPIGFMLASACLLLVANMSIAPIVTLYVGGIARPGQDAVLYAGAAMSAGAFAAMLAAPTIGRLADHHGHWRVVALSFAAAGALLAPQAFVTAPWQFVALRFLMGVALAGLMPAITALIRRSAPDAAIGRILGFSQSAQYFGQIAGPFAGAAVAARFGMRAVFFATALTMLAAALANETMRRRIEGRGREPKLAARVER
;
A
#
# COMPACT_ATOMS: atom_id res chain seq x y z
N MET A 1 11.47 -44.67 3.32
CA MET A 1 10.71 -43.49 2.82
C MET A 1 10.61 -42.51 3.98
N THR A 2 11.59 -41.65 4.11
CA THR A 2 11.63 -40.61 5.16
C THR A 2 10.66 -39.50 4.79
N ALA A 3 9.64 -39.35 5.62
CA ALA A 3 8.68 -38.23 5.54
C ALA A 3 9.45 -36.90 5.53
N GLN A 4 9.41 -36.19 4.41
CA GLN A 4 9.72 -34.74 4.38
C GLN A 4 8.59 -34.04 5.18
N SER A 5 8.69 -34.12 6.50
CA SER A 5 7.77 -33.55 7.46
C SER A 5 7.92 -32.03 7.42
N GLY A 6 6.98 -31.36 6.77
CA GLY A 6 6.89 -29.89 6.81
C GLY A 6 6.40 -29.19 5.57
N VAL A 7 5.96 -29.89 4.55
CA VAL A 7 5.45 -29.28 3.30
C VAL A 7 4.01 -29.73 3.03
N ASN A 8 3.09 -28.78 2.91
CA ASN A 8 1.71 -29.08 2.52
C ASN A 8 1.68 -29.54 1.06
N PRO A 9 1.18 -30.75 0.72
CA PRO A 9 1.12 -31.23 -0.68
C PRO A 9 0.27 -30.32 -1.58
N TYR A 10 -0.64 -29.55 -1.01
CA TYR A 10 -1.53 -28.64 -1.72
C TYR A 10 -1.00 -27.20 -1.84
N TRP A 11 0.25 -26.90 -1.47
CA TRP A 11 0.80 -25.55 -1.40
C TRP A 11 0.69 -24.76 -2.71
N ARG A 12 0.91 -25.41 -3.87
CA ARG A 12 0.78 -24.74 -5.19
C ARG A 12 -0.65 -24.29 -5.45
N ARG A 13 -1.63 -25.17 -5.16
CA ARG A 13 -3.05 -24.86 -5.32
C ARG A 13 -3.46 -23.71 -4.39
N ASN A 14 -3.05 -23.77 -3.12
CA ASN A 14 -3.28 -22.72 -2.15
C ASN A 14 -2.67 -21.39 -2.63
N LEU A 15 -1.45 -21.41 -3.19
CA LEU A 15 -0.78 -20.23 -3.74
C LEU A 15 -1.62 -19.55 -4.84
N TYR A 16 -2.14 -20.32 -5.82
CA TYR A 16 -2.91 -19.72 -6.92
C TYR A 16 -4.26 -19.17 -6.46
N VAL A 17 -4.93 -19.82 -5.51
CA VAL A 17 -6.16 -19.28 -4.91
C VAL A 17 -5.86 -18.00 -4.11
N CYS A 18 -4.79 -18.00 -3.32
CA CYS A 18 -4.36 -16.80 -2.59
C CYS A 18 -3.96 -15.65 -3.54
N LEU A 19 -3.31 -15.96 -4.67
CA LEU A 19 -2.96 -14.97 -5.69
C LEU A 19 -4.21 -14.32 -6.28
N PHE A 20 -5.18 -15.12 -6.73
CA PHE A 20 -6.44 -14.64 -7.26
C PHE A 20 -7.23 -13.83 -6.20
N GLY A 21 -7.33 -14.38 -4.98
CA GLY A 21 -8.01 -13.69 -3.88
C GLY A 21 -7.34 -12.36 -3.52
N SER A 22 -6.01 -12.30 -3.51
CA SER A 22 -5.27 -11.04 -3.29
C SER A 22 -5.49 -10.04 -4.41
N PHE A 23 -5.54 -10.50 -5.67
CA PHE A 23 -5.85 -9.67 -6.83
C PHE A 23 -7.24 -9.02 -6.71
N VAL A 24 -8.30 -9.82 -6.52
CA VAL A 24 -9.68 -9.27 -6.50
C VAL A 24 -9.95 -8.41 -5.26
N ASN A 25 -9.40 -8.78 -4.10
CA ASN A 25 -9.53 -7.96 -2.89
C ASN A 25 -8.81 -6.61 -3.05
N MET A 26 -7.60 -6.59 -3.62
CA MET A 26 -6.86 -5.36 -3.86
C MET A 26 -7.52 -4.50 -4.95
N ALA A 27 -8.00 -5.11 -6.03
CA ALA A 27 -8.78 -4.42 -7.06
C ALA A 27 -10.04 -3.80 -6.45
N GLY A 28 -10.79 -4.53 -5.62
CA GLY A 28 -11.98 -4.02 -4.91
C GLY A 28 -11.69 -2.84 -3.98
N MET A 29 -10.53 -2.82 -3.32
CA MET A 29 -10.11 -1.70 -2.49
C MET A 29 -9.78 -0.43 -3.29
N THR A 30 -9.24 -0.59 -4.51
CA THR A 30 -8.73 0.52 -5.33
C THR A 30 -9.69 0.98 -6.44
N ILE A 31 -10.69 0.17 -6.78
CA ILE A 31 -11.66 0.48 -7.86
C ILE A 31 -12.43 1.78 -7.60
N LEU A 32 -12.74 2.07 -6.35
CA LEU A 32 -13.49 3.26 -5.95
C LEU A 32 -12.71 4.57 -6.17
N LEU A 33 -11.37 4.51 -6.13
CA LEU A 33 -10.52 5.69 -6.05
C LEU A 33 -10.78 6.73 -7.17
N PRO A 34 -10.87 6.35 -8.46
CA PRO A 34 -11.05 7.32 -9.55
C PRO A 34 -12.40 8.02 -9.53
N PHE A 35 -13.45 7.38 -9.06
CA PHE A 35 -14.80 7.96 -9.08
C PHE A 35 -15.31 8.37 -7.69
N LEU A 36 -14.52 8.20 -6.63
CA LEU A 36 -14.94 8.52 -5.26
C LEU A 36 -15.46 9.93 -5.09
N PRO A 37 -14.81 11.00 -5.60
CA PRO A 37 -15.34 12.35 -5.46
C PRO A 37 -16.70 12.55 -6.17
N ASN A 38 -16.88 11.95 -7.35
CA ASN A 38 -18.15 12.02 -8.08
C ASN A 38 -19.24 11.27 -7.31
N TYR A 39 -18.91 10.10 -6.77
CA TYR A 39 -19.86 9.33 -5.96
C TYR A 39 -20.28 10.09 -4.70
N VAL A 40 -19.37 10.81 -4.04
CA VAL A 40 -19.69 11.67 -2.90
C VAL A 40 -20.66 12.79 -3.31
N ARG A 41 -20.51 13.37 -4.52
CA ARG A 41 -21.47 14.34 -5.07
C ARG A 41 -22.84 13.71 -5.34
N ASP A 42 -22.88 12.52 -5.93
CA ASP A 42 -24.12 11.78 -6.21
C ASP A 42 -24.87 11.43 -4.92
N LEU A 43 -24.16 11.32 -3.79
CA LEU A 43 -24.73 11.13 -2.44
C LEU A 43 -25.18 12.45 -1.77
N GLY A 44 -25.25 13.57 -2.51
CA GLY A 44 -25.85 14.82 -2.10
C GLY A 44 -24.87 15.86 -1.52
N VAL A 45 -23.56 15.65 -1.60
CA VAL A 45 -22.55 16.65 -1.16
C VAL A 45 -22.22 17.58 -2.33
N THR A 46 -22.64 18.86 -2.23
CA THR A 46 -22.51 19.84 -3.34
C THR A 46 -21.31 20.78 -3.20
N ASP A 47 -20.87 21.07 -1.96
CA ASP A 47 -19.71 21.92 -1.72
C ASP A 47 -18.41 21.22 -2.08
N GLU A 48 -17.56 21.83 -2.91
CA GLU A 48 -16.30 21.25 -3.39
C GLU A 48 -15.35 20.91 -2.26
N THR A 49 -15.27 21.74 -1.23
CA THR A 49 -14.42 21.50 -0.06
C THR A 49 -14.92 20.31 0.73
N ALA A 50 -16.23 20.20 0.91
CA ALA A 50 -16.87 19.06 1.56
C ALA A 50 -16.71 17.78 0.74
N VAL A 51 -16.77 17.82 -0.59
CA VAL A 51 -16.50 16.66 -1.46
C VAL A 51 -15.09 16.13 -1.26
N VAL A 52 -14.08 17.01 -1.22
CA VAL A 52 -12.69 16.62 -0.99
C VAL A 52 -12.53 16.02 0.42
N PHE A 53 -13.13 16.65 1.44
CA PHE A 53 -13.08 16.17 2.82
C PHE A 53 -13.72 14.78 2.98
N TRP A 54 -14.96 14.59 2.46
CA TRP A 54 -15.66 13.32 2.57
C TRP A 54 -15.01 12.22 1.74
N SER A 55 -14.39 12.55 0.61
CA SER A 55 -13.56 11.61 -0.16
C SER A 55 -12.34 11.17 0.65
N ALA A 56 -11.65 12.09 1.32
CA ALA A 56 -10.54 11.78 2.21
C ALA A 56 -10.99 10.94 3.40
N ALA A 57 -12.13 11.27 4.02
CA ALA A 57 -12.70 10.53 5.14
C ALA A 57 -13.08 9.10 4.73
N ALA A 58 -13.80 8.92 3.62
CA ALA A 58 -14.16 7.61 3.10
C ALA A 58 -12.93 6.75 2.77
N PHE A 59 -11.88 7.35 2.18
CA PHE A 59 -10.64 6.64 1.90
C PHE A 59 -9.94 6.22 3.20
N SER A 60 -9.74 7.15 4.13
CA SER A 60 -9.01 6.93 5.38
C SER A 60 -9.73 5.98 6.33
N ALA A 61 -11.08 5.97 6.33
CA ALA A 61 -11.90 5.12 7.20
C ALA A 61 -11.51 3.63 7.10
N SER A 62 -11.20 3.14 5.90
CA SER A 62 -10.77 1.75 5.71
C SER A 62 -9.43 1.46 6.39
N PHE A 63 -8.47 2.38 6.32
CA PHE A 63 -7.15 2.20 6.93
C PHE A 63 -7.17 2.39 8.45
N ILE A 64 -8.00 3.31 8.94
CA ILE A 64 -8.24 3.47 10.38
C ILE A 64 -8.78 2.16 10.97
N ALA A 65 -9.85 1.63 10.38
CA ALA A 65 -10.47 0.40 10.84
C ALA A 65 -9.49 -0.79 10.73
N ALA A 66 -8.79 -0.93 9.58
CA ALA A 66 -7.81 -2.00 9.39
C ALA A 66 -6.65 -1.91 10.39
N GLY A 67 -6.13 -0.71 10.65
CA GLY A 67 -5.05 -0.48 11.60
C GLY A 67 -5.43 -0.87 13.03
N LEU A 68 -6.64 -0.47 13.48
CA LEU A 68 -7.13 -0.77 14.81
C LEU A 68 -7.38 -2.26 15.05
N VAL A 69 -7.88 -2.99 14.04
CA VAL A 69 -8.27 -4.39 14.23
C VAL A 69 -7.22 -5.41 13.78
N SER A 70 -6.18 -4.98 13.06
CA SER A 70 -5.11 -5.85 12.57
C SER A 70 -4.48 -6.73 13.65
N PRO A 71 -4.16 -6.23 14.88
CA PRO A 71 -3.63 -7.07 15.94
C PRO A 71 -4.62 -8.15 16.41
N ILE A 72 -5.92 -7.81 16.46
CA ILE A 72 -6.99 -8.72 16.88
C ILE A 72 -7.11 -9.87 15.87
N TRP A 73 -7.15 -9.54 14.58
CA TRP A 73 -7.23 -10.55 13.52
C TRP A 73 -5.96 -11.40 13.42
N GLY A 74 -4.79 -10.84 13.71
CA GLY A 74 -3.54 -11.58 13.82
C GLY A 74 -3.61 -12.62 14.94
N TRP A 75 -4.04 -12.22 16.13
CA TRP A 75 -4.23 -13.11 17.27
C TRP A 75 -5.27 -14.21 17.00
N LEU A 76 -6.42 -13.86 16.43
CA LEU A 76 -7.45 -14.85 16.03
C LEU A 76 -6.94 -15.83 14.97
N ALA A 77 -6.11 -15.34 14.03
CA ALA A 77 -5.49 -16.20 13.02
C ALA A 77 -4.51 -17.22 13.62
N ASP A 78 -3.83 -16.87 14.71
CA ASP A 78 -2.96 -17.80 15.43
C ASP A 78 -3.76 -18.85 16.21
N LEU A 79 -4.95 -18.48 16.72
CA LEU A 79 -5.83 -19.41 17.45
C LEU A 79 -6.62 -20.35 16.49
N TYR A 80 -7.33 -19.79 15.55
CA TYR A 80 -8.27 -20.53 14.69
C TYR A 80 -7.67 -21.03 13.39
N GLY A 81 -6.52 -20.49 12.96
CA GLY A 81 -5.86 -20.78 11.70
C GLY A 81 -6.04 -19.68 10.66
N ARG A 82 -5.26 -19.75 9.59
CA ARG A 82 -5.22 -18.72 8.55
C ARG A 82 -6.41 -18.83 7.59
N LYS A 83 -6.82 -20.05 7.22
CA LYS A 83 -7.94 -20.27 6.29
C LYS A 83 -9.25 -19.64 6.77
N PRO A 84 -9.73 -19.83 8.03
CA PRO A 84 -10.95 -19.16 8.51
C PRO A 84 -10.86 -17.63 8.43
N MET A 85 -9.68 -17.05 8.67
CA MET A 85 -9.48 -15.61 8.58
C MET A 85 -9.55 -15.11 7.13
N LEU A 86 -9.04 -15.87 6.16
CA LEU A 86 -9.18 -15.56 4.75
C LEU A 86 -10.64 -15.65 4.27
N ILE A 87 -11.38 -16.67 4.72
CA ILE A 87 -12.82 -16.85 4.44
C ILE A 87 -13.60 -15.64 4.94
N ARG A 88 -13.39 -15.26 6.22
CA ARG A 88 -14.00 -14.08 6.83
C ARG A 88 -13.70 -12.82 6.03
N ALA A 89 -12.41 -12.61 5.66
CA ALA A 89 -12.00 -11.42 4.93
C ALA A 89 -12.68 -11.31 3.55
N CYS A 90 -12.74 -12.39 2.78
CA CYS A 90 -13.45 -12.39 1.49
C CYS A 90 -14.95 -12.15 1.66
N LEU A 91 -15.60 -12.87 2.59
CA LEU A 91 -17.05 -12.72 2.80
C LEU A 91 -17.39 -11.29 3.26
N GLY A 92 -16.62 -10.76 4.21
CA GLY A 92 -16.83 -9.41 4.71
C GLY A 92 -16.58 -8.35 3.63
N MET A 93 -15.56 -8.51 2.81
CA MET A 93 -15.30 -7.62 1.67
C MET A 93 -16.39 -7.73 0.60
N THR A 94 -16.90 -8.92 0.32
CA THR A 94 -18.06 -9.11 -0.59
C THR A 94 -19.23 -8.27 -0.12
N ILE A 95 -19.62 -8.41 1.15
CA ILE A 95 -20.77 -7.67 1.73
C ILE A 95 -20.50 -6.16 1.69
N ALA A 96 -19.35 -5.73 2.20
CA ALA A 96 -19.04 -4.30 2.31
C ALA A 96 -18.97 -3.61 0.95
N ILE A 97 -18.29 -4.22 -0.03
CA ILE A 97 -18.14 -3.64 -1.38
C ILE A 97 -19.50 -3.63 -2.11
N SER A 98 -20.26 -4.74 -2.06
CA SER A 98 -21.59 -4.75 -2.68
C SER A 98 -22.54 -3.72 -2.07
N ALA A 99 -22.54 -3.58 -0.75
CA ALA A 99 -23.37 -2.61 -0.03
C ALA A 99 -22.99 -1.14 -0.35
N MET A 100 -21.71 -0.86 -0.66
CA MET A 100 -21.30 0.50 -1.07
C MET A 100 -22.06 1.00 -2.30
N GLY A 101 -22.40 0.11 -3.25
CA GLY A 101 -23.25 0.48 -4.41
C GLY A 101 -24.69 0.84 -4.05
N MET A 102 -25.12 0.52 -2.84
CA MET A 102 -26.48 0.77 -2.34
C MET A 102 -26.54 1.92 -1.31
N ALA A 103 -25.41 2.57 -1.02
CA ALA A 103 -25.35 3.66 -0.05
C ALA A 103 -26.28 4.81 -0.48
N GLY A 104 -27.09 5.30 0.46
CA GLY A 104 -28.02 6.40 0.24
C GLY A 104 -27.47 7.77 0.63
N ASN A 105 -26.38 7.81 1.37
CA ASN A 105 -25.72 9.04 1.82
C ASN A 105 -24.23 8.83 2.09
N VAL A 106 -23.50 9.94 2.28
CA VAL A 106 -22.03 9.90 2.48
C VAL A 106 -21.62 9.23 3.80
N TYR A 107 -22.45 9.29 4.84
CA TYR A 107 -22.15 8.67 6.13
C TYR A 107 -22.18 7.14 6.02
N GLU A 108 -23.15 6.61 5.28
CA GLU A 108 -23.21 5.17 4.97
C GLU A 108 -22.00 4.71 4.18
N LEU A 109 -21.58 5.50 3.16
CA LEU A 109 -20.37 5.19 2.40
C LEU A 109 -19.13 5.12 3.29
N VAL A 110 -18.95 6.11 4.19
CA VAL A 110 -17.80 6.12 5.14
C VAL A 110 -17.88 4.93 6.09
N GLY A 111 -19.09 4.62 6.61
CA GLY A 111 -19.30 3.45 7.48
C GLY A 111 -19.00 2.12 6.78
N LEU A 112 -19.43 1.96 5.53
CA LEU A 112 -19.15 0.76 4.72
C LEU A 112 -17.67 0.66 4.34
N ARG A 113 -16.98 1.78 4.12
CA ARG A 113 -15.53 1.84 3.94
C ARG A 113 -14.80 1.41 5.22
N ALA A 114 -15.23 1.87 6.39
CA ALA A 114 -14.71 1.41 7.67
C ALA A 114 -14.97 -0.09 7.86
N LEU A 115 -16.16 -0.59 7.53
CA LEU A 115 -16.51 -2.01 7.59
C LEU A 115 -15.60 -2.85 6.67
N ALA A 116 -15.33 -2.37 5.45
CA ALA A 116 -14.40 -3.04 4.53
C ALA A 116 -12.98 -3.13 5.11
N GLY A 117 -12.51 -2.08 5.77
CA GLY A 117 -11.23 -2.10 6.50
C GLY A 117 -11.25 -3.05 7.68
N PHE A 118 -12.31 -3.01 8.49
CA PHE A 118 -12.50 -3.88 9.65
C PHE A 118 -12.50 -5.37 9.26
N LEU A 119 -13.23 -5.72 8.20
CA LEU A 119 -13.35 -7.09 7.71
C LEU A 119 -12.22 -7.51 6.75
N GLY A 120 -11.40 -6.59 6.27
CA GLY A 120 -10.30 -6.84 5.35
C GLY A 120 -9.16 -7.70 5.91
N GLY A 121 -8.01 -7.65 5.21
CA GLY A 121 -6.79 -8.35 5.65
C GLY A 121 -6.51 -9.65 4.88
N TYR A 122 -7.17 -9.91 3.75
CA TYR A 122 -6.93 -11.10 2.93
C TYR A 122 -5.47 -11.22 2.48
N THR A 123 -4.89 -10.14 1.97
CA THR A 123 -3.52 -10.14 1.42
C THR A 123 -2.48 -10.49 2.48
N SER A 124 -2.55 -9.90 3.67
CA SER A 124 -1.62 -10.20 4.76
C SER A 124 -1.79 -11.64 5.27
N GLY A 125 -3.02 -12.11 5.41
CA GLY A 125 -3.32 -13.51 5.75
C GLY A 125 -2.79 -14.50 4.71
N SER A 126 -2.91 -14.17 3.43
CA SER A 126 -2.40 -14.97 2.31
C SER A 126 -0.87 -15.09 2.32
N ILE A 127 -0.17 -13.99 2.60
CA ILE A 127 1.30 -13.98 2.72
C ILE A 127 1.74 -14.97 3.80
N ILE A 128 1.10 -14.93 4.96
CA ILE A 128 1.46 -15.81 6.08
C ILE A 128 1.11 -17.27 5.78
N LEU A 129 -0.07 -17.53 5.18
CA LEU A 129 -0.47 -18.89 4.80
C LEU A 129 0.51 -19.49 3.79
N VAL A 130 0.84 -18.75 2.73
CA VAL A 130 1.77 -19.22 1.68
C VAL A 130 3.18 -19.39 2.26
N ALA A 131 3.67 -18.45 3.07
CA ALA A 131 5.00 -18.55 3.69
C ALA A 131 5.13 -19.78 4.60
N SER A 132 4.07 -20.12 5.35
CA SER A 132 4.10 -21.25 6.31
C SER A 132 3.97 -22.63 5.65
N GLN A 133 3.39 -22.72 4.46
CA GLN A 133 3.06 -24.00 3.82
C GLN A 133 3.88 -24.31 2.56
N THR A 134 4.70 -23.35 2.10
CA THR A 134 5.56 -23.53 0.93
C THR A 134 6.94 -24.11 1.36
N PRO A 135 7.53 -25.02 0.57
CA PRO A 135 8.90 -25.49 0.80
C PRO A 135 9.88 -24.32 0.92
N ARG A 136 10.86 -24.45 1.82
CA ARG A 136 11.84 -23.37 2.11
C ARG A 136 12.61 -22.90 0.88
N ASP A 137 12.98 -23.83 0.00
CA ASP A 137 13.69 -23.59 -1.27
C ASP A 137 12.86 -22.81 -2.29
N ARG A 138 11.52 -22.79 -2.15
CA ARG A 138 10.57 -22.12 -3.08
C ARG A 138 9.78 -20.97 -2.44
N SER A 139 10.02 -20.69 -1.17
CA SER A 139 9.25 -19.69 -0.43
C SER A 139 9.36 -18.28 -1.04
N ALA A 140 10.56 -17.85 -1.41
CA ALA A 140 10.78 -16.54 -2.05
C ALA A 140 10.05 -16.43 -3.39
N TRP A 141 10.11 -17.49 -4.22
CA TRP A 141 9.39 -17.55 -5.50
C TRP A 141 7.86 -17.50 -5.30
N ALA A 142 7.32 -18.24 -4.33
CA ALA A 142 5.89 -18.28 -4.07
C ALA A 142 5.37 -16.93 -3.56
N LEU A 143 6.10 -16.29 -2.65
CA LEU A 143 5.77 -14.95 -2.16
C LEU A 143 5.88 -13.89 -3.25
N GLY A 144 6.90 -13.99 -4.12
CA GLY A 144 7.02 -13.14 -5.30
C GLY A 144 5.82 -13.27 -6.24
N LYS A 145 5.38 -14.52 -6.52
CA LYS A 145 4.16 -14.75 -7.30
C LYS A 145 2.91 -14.18 -6.62
N LEU A 146 2.75 -14.38 -5.32
CA LEU A 146 1.63 -13.83 -4.57
C LEU A 146 1.57 -12.30 -4.65
N SER A 147 2.73 -11.64 -4.59
CA SER A 147 2.83 -10.18 -4.74
C SER A 147 2.35 -9.67 -6.10
N ILE A 148 2.51 -10.47 -7.17
CA ILE A 148 1.97 -10.13 -8.51
C ILE A 148 0.46 -9.98 -8.43
N GLY A 149 -0.25 -10.84 -7.69
CA GLY A 149 -1.70 -10.72 -7.51
C GLY A 149 -2.12 -9.37 -6.92
N SER A 150 -1.49 -8.97 -5.81
CA SER A 150 -1.79 -7.69 -5.15
C SER A 150 -1.42 -6.48 -6.01
N LEU A 151 -0.26 -6.51 -6.66
CA LEU A 151 0.20 -5.45 -7.56
C LEU A 151 -0.70 -5.30 -8.78
N SER A 152 -1.10 -6.43 -9.39
CA SER A 152 -2.04 -6.41 -10.50
C SER A 152 -3.41 -5.86 -10.09
N GLY A 153 -3.88 -6.16 -8.87
CA GLY A 153 -5.11 -5.58 -8.33
C GLY A 153 -5.01 -4.06 -8.16
N THR A 154 -3.89 -3.57 -7.65
CA THR A 154 -3.62 -2.13 -7.52
C THR A 154 -3.53 -1.43 -8.88
N LEU A 155 -3.02 -2.12 -9.90
CA LEU A 155 -2.91 -1.61 -11.27
C LEU A 155 -4.27 -1.60 -11.99
N ILE A 156 -4.99 -2.72 -11.95
CA ILE A 156 -6.20 -2.93 -12.75
C ILE A 156 -7.42 -2.30 -12.09
N GLY A 157 -7.45 -2.25 -10.74
CA GLY A 157 -8.58 -1.67 -10.00
C GLY A 157 -8.95 -0.27 -10.44
N PRO A 158 -8.03 0.72 -10.44
CA PRO A 158 -8.35 2.07 -10.89
C PRO A 158 -8.71 2.18 -12.37
N LEU A 159 -8.18 1.30 -13.25
CA LEU A 159 -8.60 1.25 -14.66
C LEU A 159 -10.05 0.82 -14.80
N ILE A 160 -10.43 -0.26 -14.11
CA ILE A 160 -11.82 -0.72 -14.06
C ILE A 160 -12.70 0.37 -13.45
N GLY A 161 -12.29 0.96 -12.33
CA GLY A 161 -13.01 2.05 -11.67
C GLY A 161 -13.14 3.32 -12.51
N GLY A 162 -12.18 3.55 -13.42
CA GLY A 162 -12.26 4.65 -14.39
C GLY A 162 -13.24 4.39 -15.52
N ALA A 163 -13.39 3.16 -15.97
CA ALA A 163 -14.16 2.79 -17.16
C ALA A 163 -15.54 2.17 -16.84
N ALA A 164 -15.61 1.25 -15.88
CA ALA A 164 -16.80 0.44 -15.63
C ALA A 164 -18.06 1.25 -15.23
N PRO A 165 -17.97 2.30 -14.38
CA PRO A 165 -19.16 3.06 -14.01
C PRO A 165 -19.92 3.69 -15.19
N ARG A 166 -19.20 4.01 -16.29
CA ARG A 166 -19.82 4.53 -17.51
C ARG A 166 -20.46 3.45 -18.38
N LEU A 167 -19.88 2.25 -18.40
CA LEU A 167 -20.32 1.15 -19.26
C LEU A 167 -21.51 0.41 -18.67
N ILE A 168 -21.51 0.17 -17.39
CA ILE A 168 -22.49 -0.69 -16.71
C ILE A 168 -23.20 -0.01 -15.54
N GLY A 169 -22.84 1.23 -15.21
CA GLY A 169 -23.36 1.93 -14.04
C GLY A 169 -22.50 1.77 -12.79
N LEU A 170 -22.70 2.70 -11.85
CA LEU A 170 -21.92 2.75 -10.62
C LEU A 170 -22.28 1.58 -9.68
N ARG A 171 -23.58 1.34 -9.48
CA ARG A 171 -24.08 0.27 -8.60
C ARG A 171 -23.65 -1.10 -9.10
N GLU A 172 -23.78 -1.32 -10.38
CA GLU A 172 -23.41 -2.55 -11.08
C GLU A 172 -21.90 -2.81 -10.97
N THR A 173 -21.08 -1.77 -11.02
CA THR A 173 -19.62 -1.86 -10.82
C THR A 173 -19.30 -2.40 -9.42
N PHE A 174 -19.95 -1.92 -8.38
CA PHE A 174 -19.79 -2.44 -7.03
C PHE A 174 -20.27 -3.88 -6.88
N LEU A 175 -21.45 -4.18 -7.42
CA LEU A 175 -22.02 -5.53 -7.37
C LEU A 175 -21.13 -6.55 -8.11
N LEU A 176 -20.66 -6.22 -9.30
CA LEU A 176 -19.76 -7.08 -10.08
C LEU A 176 -18.43 -7.32 -9.35
N THR A 177 -17.90 -6.27 -8.71
CA THR A 177 -16.70 -6.39 -7.86
C THR A 177 -16.97 -7.28 -6.66
N GLY A 178 -18.13 -7.14 -6.01
CA GLY A 178 -18.56 -8.01 -4.93
C GLY A 178 -18.68 -9.47 -5.37
N VAL A 179 -19.26 -9.73 -6.55
CA VAL A 179 -19.34 -11.08 -7.15
C VAL A 179 -17.93 -11.66 -7.39
N ALA A 180 -16.99 -10.87 -7.91
CA ALA A 180 -15.61 -11.33 -8.11
C ALA A 180 -14.93 -11.72 -6.78
N ILE A 181 -15.15 -10.93 -5.71
CA ILE A 181 -14.63 -11.25 -4.37
C ILE A 181 -15.37 -12.46 -3.79
N PHE A 182 -16.66 -12.64 -4.07
CA PHE A 182 -17.43 -13.82 -3.66
C PHE A 182 -16.92 -15.10 -4.31
N VAL A 183 -16.50 -15.04 -5.58
CA VAL A 183 -15.82 -16.16 -6.23
C VAL A 183 -14.52 -16.50 -5.49
N ALA A 184 -13.73 -15.50 -5.10
CA ALA A 184 -12.53 -15.74 -4.28
C ALA A 184 -12.86 -16.32 -2.90
N PHE A 185 -13.98 -15.91 -2.28
CA PHE A 185 -14.50 -16.54 -1.07
C PHE A 185 -14.79 -18.02 -1.27
N LEU A 186 -15.52 -18.40 -2.33
CA LEU A 186 -15.83 -19.80 -2.65
C LEU A 186 -14.55 -20.63 -2.88
N LEU A 187 -13.62 -20.11 -3.68
CA LEU A 187 -12.33 -20.75 -3.91
C LEU A 187 -11.53 -20.91 -2.60
N THR A 188 -11.54 -19.89 -1.75
CA THR A 188 -10.86 -19.94 -0.45
C THR A 188 -11.50 -20.96 0.48
N ALA A 189 -12.83 -21.02 0.52
CA ALA A 189 -13.57 -21.92 1.40
C ALA A 189 -13.42 -23.40 0.99
N PHE A 190 -13.53 -23.68 -0.31
CA PHE A 190 -13.61 -25.07 -0.79
C PHE A 190 -12.28 -25.61 -1.31
N VAL A 191 -11.42 -24.77 -1.87
CA VAL A 191 -10.18 -25.23 -2.53
C VAL A 191 -8.98 -25.17 -1.60
N ILE A 192 -8.83 -24.14 -0.74
CA ILE A 192 -7.70 -24.04 0.19
C ILE A 192 -7.77 -25.17 1.22
N ARG A 193 -6.65 -25.87 1.39
CA ARG A 193 -6.45 -26.86 2.45
C ARG A 193 -5.29 -26.42 3.33
N GLU A 194 -5.60 -25.97 4.54
CA GLU A 194 -4.62 -25.57 5.56
C GLU A 194 -4.19 -26.81 6.36
N ASP A 195 -2.88 -27.05 6.40
CA ASP A 195 -2.30 -28.02 7.30
C ASP A 195 -2.01 -27.38 8.66
N ARG A 196 -2.78 -27.76 9.65
CA ARG A 196 -2.68 -27.22 11.01
C ARG A 196 -1.43 -27.69 11.74
N SER A 197 -0.81 -28.79 11.33
CA SER A 197 0.41 -29.31 11.93
C SER A 197 1.63 -28.41 11.69
N LEU A 198 1.59 -27.59 10.62
CA LEU A 198 2.65 -26.66 10.22
C LEU A 198 2.55 -25.28 10.90
N ARG A 199 1.68 -25.13 11.91
CA ARG A 199 1.59 -23.87 12.65
C ARG A 199 2.87 -23.64 13.47
N PRO A 200 3.43 -22.42 13.46
CA PRO A 200 4.51 -22.08 14.36
C PRO A 200 4.06 -22.34 15.80
N LYS A 201 4.82 -23.15 16.54
CA LYS A 201 4.59 -23.31 17.97
C LYS A 201 4.73 -21.95 18.64
N ARG A 202 3.77 -21.61 19.49
CA ARG A 202 3.84 -20.41 20.33
C ARG A 202 5.12 -20.50 21.17
N VAL A 203 6.00 -19.54 21.02
CA VAL A 203 7.14 -19.43 21.93
C VAL A 203 6.59 -18.80 23.22
N ASP A 204 6.32 -19.64 24.19
CA ASP A 204 5.95 -19.20 25.54
C ASP A 204 7.21 -18.67 26.23
N GLY A 205 7.39 -17.36 26.14
CA GLY A 205 8.48 -16.65 26.80
C GLY A 205 8.26 -15.15 26.74
N LYS A 206 8.63 -14.42 27.79
CA LYS A 206 8.66 -12.95 27.73
C LYS A 206 9.65 -12.54 26.64
N LEU A 207 9.13 -12.00 25.53
CA LEU A 207 9.99 -11.45 24.48
C LEU A 207 10.89 -10.37 25.08
N PRO A 208 12.20 -10.38 24.80
CA PRO A 208 13.11 -9.34 25.28
C PRO A 208 12.61 -7.95 24.91
N SER A 209 12.86 -6.95 25.74
CA SER A 209 12.50 -5.58 25.43
C SER A 209 13.18 -5.15 24.12
N LEU A 210 12.45 -4.46 23.25
CA LEU A 210 13.05 -3.94 22.00
C LEU A 210 14.19 -2.95 22.28
N SER A 211 14.09 -2.18 23.37
CA SER A 211 15.11 -1.24 23.81
C SER A 211 16.43 -1.92 24.20
N SER A 212 16.37 -3.18 24.70
CA SER A 212 17.59 -3.96 25.02
C SER A 212 18.19 -4.65 23.82
N LEU A 213 17.43 -4.86 22.74
CA LEU A 213 17.90 -5.54 21.53
C LEU A 213 18.51 -4.57 20.51
N VAL A 214 18.03 -3.33 20.43
CA VAL A 214 18.44 -2.35 19.42
C VAL A 214 19.39 -1.32 20.05
N SER A 215 20.63 -1.33 19.61
CA SER A 215 21.67 -0.42 20.11
C SER A 215 21.52 1.01 19.60
N ASP A 216 21.09 1.22 18.36
CA ASP A 216 20.86 2.54 17.76
C ASP A 216 19.51 2.59 17.04
N TRP A 217 18.54 3.32 17.64
CA TRP A 217 17.20 3.51 17.09
C TRP A 217 17.13 4.57 15.99
N ARG A 218 18.17 5.39 15.81
CA ARG A 218 18.15 6.53 14.89
C ARG A 218 17.94 6.11 13.43
N PRO A 219 18.69 5.14 12.87
CA PRO A 219 18.47 4.70 11.49
C PRO A 219 17.08 4.08 11.31
N ILE A 220 16.63 3.28 12.28
CA ILE A 220 15.33 2.61 12.23
C ILE A 220 14.20 3.64 12.28
N GLY A 221 14.21 4.53 13.28
CA GLY A 221 13.20 5.59 13.42
C GLY A 221 13.14 6.51 12.19
N PHE A 222 14.30 6.80 11.60
CA PHE A 222 14.38 7.59 10.37
C PHE A 222 13.75 6.87 9.17
N MET A 223 13.95 5.55 9.05
CA MET A 223 13.31 4.76 8.01
C MET A 223 11.81 4.58 8.22
N LEU A 224 11.36 4.46 9.47
CA LEU A 224 9.92 4.46 9.80
C LEU A 224 9.25 5.79 9.41
N ALA A 225 9.91 6.92 9.73
CA ALA A 225 9.45 8.24 9.33
C ALA A 225 9.43 8.40 7.80
N SER A 226 10.45 7.91 7.09
CA SER A 226 10.51 7.91 5.63
C SER A 226 9.39 7.09 5.00
N ALA A 227 9.08 5.91 5.55
CA ALA A 227 7.96 5.10 5.11
C ALA A 227 6.61 5.80 5.32
N CYS A 228 6.43 6.44 6.48
CA CYS A 228 5.26 7.25 6.78
C CYS A 228 5.11 8.42 5.82
N LEU A 229 6.15 9.25 5.66
CA LEU A 229 6.15 10.42 4.78
C LEU A 229 5.89 10.05 3.31
N LEU A 230 6.44 8.94 2.83
CA LEU A 230 6.12 8.42 1.50
C LEU A 230 4.62 8.22 1.31
N LEU A 231 3.97 7.57 2.28
CA LEU A 231 2.53 7.30 2.19
C LEU A 231 1.70 8.56 2.41
N VAL A 232 2.07 9.45 3.34
CA VAL A 232 1.43 10.78 3.49
C VAL A 232 1.45 11.51 2.15
N ALA A 233 2.62 11.64 1.53
CA ALA A 233 2.79 12.37 0.30
C ALA A 233 2.05 11.72 -0.89
N ASN A 234 2.13 10.40 -1.02
CA ASN A 234 1.44 9.70 -2.12
C ASN A 234 -0.09 9.76 -1.96
N MET A 235 -0.60 9.64 -0.74
CA MET A 235 -2.03 9.60 -0.44
C MET A 235 -2.67 11.00 -0.30
N SER A 236 -1.88 12.06 -0.10
CA SER A 236 -2.40 13.44 -0.05
C SER A 236 -3.05 13.89 -1.35
N ILE A 237 -2.61 13.32 -2.47
CA ILE A 237 -3.12 13.65 -3.80
C ILE A 237 -4.36 12.82 -4.17
N ALA A 238 -4.53 11.63 -3.57
CA ALA A 238 -5.59 10.70 -3.92
C ALA A 238 -7.01 11.31 -3.96
N PRO A 239 -7.45 12.09 -2.96
CA PRO A 239 -8.82 12.65 -2.96
C PRO A 239 -9.04 13.75 -4.01
N ILE A 240 -7.98 14.38 -4.54
CA ILE A 240 -8.09 15.51 -5.48
C ILE A 240 -7.84 15.12 -6.93
N VAL A 241 -7.29 13.93 -7.22
CA VAL A 241 -6.89 13.54 -8.59
C VAL A 241 -8.01 13.73 -9.60
N THR A 242 -9.17 13.18 -9.32
CA THR A 242 -10.31 13.21 -10.27
C THR A 242 -10.85 14.62 -10.46
N LEU A 243 -10.94 15.40 -9.37
CA LEU A 243 -11.37 16.79 -9.42
C LEU A 243 -10.38 17.65 -10.19
N TYR A 244 -9.09 17.46 -9.93
CA TYR A 244 -8.02 18.18 -10.62
C TYR A 244 -7.99 17.85 -12.12
N VAL A 245 -8.08 16.57 -12.47
CA VAL A 245 -8.16 16.13 -13.88
C VAL A 245 -9.42 16.66 -14.54
N GLY A 246 -10.56 16.70 -13.83
CA GLY A 246 -11.80 17.31 -14.31
C GLY A 246 -11.66 18.78 -14.65
N GLY A 247 -10.90 19.54 -13.86
CA GLY A 247 -10.64 20.97 -14.11
C GLY A 247 -9.75 21.27 -15.31
N ILE A 248 -9.00 20.29 -15.83
CA ILE A 248 -8.13 20.42 -17.02
C ILE A 248 -8.63 19.62 -18.24
N ALA A 249 -9.68 18.82 -18.06
CA ALA A 249 -10.29 18.04 -19.13
C ALA A 249 -11.09 18.93 -20.07
N ARG A 250 -10.97 18.71 -21.39
CA ARG A 250 -11.76 19.38 -22.41
C ARG A 250 -13.15 18.72 -22.53
N PRO A 251 -14.14 19.44 -23.10
CA PRO A 251 -15.43 18.83 -23.44
C PRO A 251 -15.25 17.53 -24.23
N GLY A 252 -15.92 16.45 -23.78
CA GLY A 252 -15.80 15.10 -24.36
C GLY A 252 -14.69 14.23 -23.77
N GLN A 253 -13.80 14.75 -22.93
CA GLN A 253 -12.80 13.97 -22.23
C GLN A 253 -13.32 13.47 -20.86
N ASP A 254 -13.05 12.18 -20.56
CA ASP A 254 -13.48 11.56 -19.33
C ASP A 254 -12.47 11.76 -18.20
N ALA A 255 -12.78 12.65 -17.26
CA ALA A 255 -11.94 12.91 -16.09
C ALA A 255 -11.72 11.66 -15.22
N VAL A 256 -12.75 10.82 -15.05
CA VAL A 256 -12.66 9.61 -14.21
C VAL A 256 -11.78 8.56 -14.86
N LEU A 257 -11.92 8.38 -16.18
CA LEU A 257 -11.06 7.48 -16.95
C LEU A 257 -9.60 7.91 -16.90
N TYR A 258 -9.31 9.21 -17.13
CA TYR A 258 -7.94 9.73 -17.06
C TYR A 258 -7.37 9.67 -15.63
N ALA A 259 -8.18 9.88 -14.59
CA ALA A 259 -7.75 9.71 -13.21
C ALA A 259 -7.38 8.24 -12.91
N GLY A 260 -8.22 7.29 -13.34
CA GLY A 260 -7.94 5.87 -13.26
C GLY A 260 -6.67 5.48 -14.02
N ALA A 261 -6.53 5.97 -15.25
CA ALA A 261 -5.33 5.75 -16.07
C ALA A 261 -4.06 6.31 -15.41
N ALA A 262 -4.12 7.49 -14.79
CA ALA A 262 -3.00 8.09 -14.10
C ALA A 262 -2.55 7.28 -12.87
N MET A 263 -3.51 6.79 -12.07
CA MET A 263 -3.23 5.93 -10.92
C MET A 263 -2.60 4.61 -11.37
N SER A 264 -3.15 4.00 -12.40
CA SER A 264 -2.66 2.74 -12.95
C SER A 264 -1.32 2.89 -13.65
N ALA A 265 -1.08 4.00 -14.36
CA ALA A 265 0.21 4.28 -14.99
C ALA A 265 1.34 4.34 -13.96
N GLY A 266 1.10 4.96 -12.80
CA GLY A 266 2.08 4.98 -11.70
C GLY A 266 2.36 3.59 -11.15
N ALA A 267 1.33 2.77 -10.90
CA ALA A 267 1.49 1.40 -10.42
C ALA A 267 2.20 0.50 -11.44
N PHE A 268 1.86 0.65 -12.73
CA PHE A 268 2.50 -0.09 -13.83
C PHE A 268 3.99 0.26 -13.96
N ALA A 269 4.31 1.55 -13.93
CA ALA A 269 5.68 2.03 -14.00
C ALA A 269 6.51 1.53 -12.80
N ALA A 270 5.94 1.56 -11.60
CA ALA A 270 6.59 1.04 -10.40
C ALA A 270 6.88 -0.45 -10.51
N MET A 271 5.93 -1.24 -11.03
CA MET A 271 6.11 -2.68 -11.25
C MET A 271 7.26 -2.98 -12.24
N LEU A 272 7.35 -2.23 -13.34
CA LEU A 272 8.41 -2.40 -14.34
C LEU A 272 9.79 -1.96 -13.82
N ALA A 273 9.84 -0.85 -13.07
CA ALA A 273 11.09 -0.26 -12.62
C ALA A 273 11.65 -0.91 -11.34
N ALA A 274 10.81 -1.55 -10.51
CA ALA A 274 11.21 -2.08 -9.20
C ALA A 274 12.43 -3.03 -9.26
N PRO A 275 12.55 -3.99 -10.20
CA PRO A 275 13.72 -4.87 -10.26
C PRO A 275 15.01 -4.11 -10.61
N THR A 276 14.92 -3.08 -11.47
CA THR A 276 16.06 -2.28 -11.89
C THR A 276 16.53 -1.34 -10.77
N ILE A 277 15.59 -0.66 -10.13
CA ILE A 277 15.89 0.23 -8.99
C ILE A 277 16.39 -0.58 -7.79
N GLY A 278 15.86 -1.80 -7.57
CA GLY A 278 16.36 -2.71 -6.54
C GLY A 278 17.84 -3.07 -6.75
N ARG A 279 18.22 -3.47 -7.97
CA ARG A 279 19.62 -3.72 -8.33
C ARG A 279 20.51 -2.48 -8.16
N LEU A 280 19.99 -1.31 -8.54
CA LEU A 280 20.70 -0.04 -8.35
C LEU A 280 20.94 0.24 -6.87
N ALA A 281 19.98 -0.08 -6.00
CA ALA A 281 20.12 0.07 -4.56
C ALA A 281 21.19 -0.87 -3.96
N ASP A 282 21.28 -2.09 -4.48
CA ASP A 282 22.30 -3.05 -4.06
C ASP A 282 23.72 -2.59 -4.45
N HIS A 283 23.89 -1.99 -5.64
CA HIS A 283 25.19 -1.52 -6.14
C HIS A 283 25.62 -0.16 -5.58
N HIS A 284 24.73 0.81 -5.53
CA HIS A 284 25.05 2.20 -5.15
C HIS A 284 24.73 2.55 -3.69
N GLY A 285 24.12 1.61 -2.97
CA GLY A 285 23.71 1.77 -1.57
C GLY A 285 22.28 2.27 -1.42
N HIS A 286 21.55 1.62 -0.52
CA HIS A 286 20.12 1.83 -0.29
C HIS A 286 19.79 3.26 0.16
N TRP A 287 20.62 3.89 1.00
CA TRP A 287 20.43 5.28 1.45
C TRP A 287 20.42 6.29 0.29
N ARG A 288 21.34 6.14 -0.67
CA ARG A 288 21.39 7.00 -1.86
C ARG A 288 20.15 6.85 -2.71
N VAL A 289 19.72 5.60 -2.93
CA VAL A 289 18.52 5.34 -3.74
C VAL A 289 17.29 5.91 -3.06
N VAL A 290 17.15 5.79 -1.73
CA VAL A 290 16.04 6.42 -0.99
C VAL A 290 16.04 7.94 -1.17
N ALA A 291 17.19 8.60 -0.99
CA ALA A 291 17.29 10.04 -1.15
C ALA A 291 16.98 10.51 -2.58
N LEU A 292 17.54 9.82 -3.59
CA LEU A 292 17.33 10.13 -5.02
C LEU A 292 15.86 9.88 -5.44
N SER A 293 15.25 8.80 -4.96
CA SER A 293 13.84 8.50 -5.25
C SER A 293 12.92 9.58 -4.68
N PHE A 294 13.14 10.03 -3.44
CA PHE A 294 12.41 11.15 -2.86
C PHE A 294 12.63 12.46 -3.64
N ALA A 295 13.87 12.76 -4.02
CA ALA A 295 14.20 13.95 -4.80
C ALA A 295 13.54 13.94 -6.17
N ALA A 296 13.62 12.81 -6.90
CA ALA A 296 13.00 12.64 -8.21
C ALA A 296 11.47 12.75 -8.12
N ALA A 297 10.85 12.12 -7.12
CA ALA A 297 9.40 12.20 -6.90
C ALA A 297 8.97 13.66 -6.58
N GLY A 298 9.70 14.36 -5.73
CA GLY A 298 9.46 15.77 -5.44
C GLY A 298 9.60 16.66 -6.66
N ALA A 299 10.63 16.46 -7.47
CA ALA A 299 10.83 17.20 -8.72
C ALA A 299 9.72 16.94 -9.76
N LEU A 300 9.19 15.71 -9.83
CA LEU A 300 8.10 15.35 -10.76
C LEU A 300 6.72 15.82 -10.28
N LEU A 301 6.55 16.16 -9.01
CA LEU A 301 5.29 16.68 -8.48
C LEU A 301 5.03 18.12 -8.89
N ALA A 302 6.05 18.97 -8.91
CA ALA A 302 5.90 20.39 -9.27
C ALA A 302 5.30 20.59 -10.67
N PRO A 303 5.79 19.92 -11.75
CA PRO A 303 5.18 20.00 -13.08
C PRO A 303 3.72 19.55 -13.13
N GLN A 304 3.29 18.62 -12.26
CA GLN A 304 1.90 18.17 -12.22
C GLN A 304 0.90 19.29 -11.89
N ALA A 305 1.34 20.34 -11.18
CA ALA A 305 0.52 21.51 -10.89
C ALA A 305 0.25 22.41 -12.11
N PHE A 306 1.04 22.29 -13.19
CA PHE A 306 0.99 23.14 -14.37
C PHE A 306 0.45 22.44 -15.61
N VAL A 307 0.08 21.16 -15.53
CA VAL A 307 -0.45 20.43 -16.68
C VAL A 307 -1.74 21.06 -17.19
N THR A 308 -1.88 21.10 -18.50
CA THR A 308 -3.02 21.68 -19.20
C THR A 308 -3.88 20.64 -19.92
N ALA A 309 -3.42 19.39 -19.95
CA ALA A 309 -4.15 18.28 -20.55
C ALA A 309 -4.03 17.00 -19.72
N PRO A 310 -5.10 16.17 -19.64
CA PRO A 310 -5.11 14.95 -18.82
C PRO A 310 -4.00 13.96 -19.14
N TRP A 311 -3.63 13.81 -20.43
CA TRP A 311 -2.55 12.88 -20.83
C TRP A 311 -1.17 13.26 -20.26
N GLN A 312 -0.88 14.57 -20.10
CA GLN A 312 0.36 15.05 -19.47
C GLN A 312 0.42 14.61 -18.00
N PHE A 313 -0.72 14.66 -17.32
CA PHE A 313 -0.82 14.17 -15.95
C PHE A 313 -0.54 12.66 -15.87
N VAL A 314 -1.12 11.87 -16.77
CA VAL A 314 -0.86 10.42 -16.87
C VAL A 314 0.64 10.14 -17.09
N ALA A 315 1.28 10.86 -18.01
CA ALA A 315 2.71 10.70 -18.30
C ALA A 315 3.60 11.03 -17.08
N LEU A 316 3.31 12.14 -16.39
CA LEU A 316 4.03 12.49 -15.15
C LEU A 316 3.80 11.50 -14.03
N ARG A 317 2.61 10.92 -13.91
CA ARG A 317 2.31 9.84 -12.95
C ARG A 317 3.08 8.56 -13.29
N PHE A 318 3.24 8.24 -14.55
CA PHE A 318 4.09 7.13 -14.98
C PHE A 318 5.55 7.36 -14.53
N LEU A 319 6.12 8.52 -14.82
CA LEU A 319 7.50 8.86 -14.41
C LEU A 319 7.66 8.85 -12.88
N MET A 320 6.66 9.36 -12.15
CA MET A 320 6.62 9.31 -10.69
C MET A 320 6.61 7.87 -10.17
N GLY A 321 5.88 6.97 -10.83
CA GLY A 321 5.88 5.54 -10.50
C GLY A 321 7.26 4.91 -10.62
N VAL A 322 8.03 5.26 -11.68
CA VAL A 322 9.44 4.85 -11.82
C VAL A 322 10.27 5.36 -10.64
N ALA A 323 10.15 6.65 -10.31
CA ALA A 323 10.91 7.26 -9.21
C ALA A 323 10.64 6.59 -7.85
N LEU A 324 9.40 6.19 -7.60
CA LEU A 324 8.97 5.58 -6.32
C LEU A 324 9.19 4.06 -6.24
N ALA A 325 9.46 3.40 -7.37
CA ALA A 325 9.46 1.93 -7.49
C ALA A 325 10.37 1.19 -6.50
N GLY A 326 11.54 1.75 -6.21
CA GLY A 326 12.53 1.13 -5.32
C GLY A 326 12.46 1.59 -3.87
N LEU A 327 11.61 2.56 -3.55
CA LEU A 327 11.68 3.26 -2.27
C LEU A 327 11.31 2.37 -1.10
N MET A 328 10.15 1.69 -1.16
CA MET A 328 9.74 0.77 -0.08
C MET A 328 10.65 -0.45 0.09
N PRO A 329 11.10 -1.15 -0.98
CA PRO A 329 12.10 -2.19 -0.85
C PRO A 329 13.41 -1.71 -0.23
N ALA A 330 13.91 -0.53 -0.61
CA ALA A 330 15.13 0.05 -0.06
C ALA A 330 14.99 0.41 1.43
N ILE A 331 13.87 1.02 1.83
CA ILE A 331 13.55 1.31 3.24
C ILE A 331 13.52 0.00 4.05
N THR A 332 12.82 -1.03 3.54
CA THR A 332 12.72 -2.33 4.20
C THR A 332 14.09 -3.00 4.34
N ALA A 333 14.94 -2.93 3.31
CA ALA A 333 16.30 -3.46 3.34
C ALA A 333 17.18 -2.72 4.37
N LEU A 334 17.05 -1.40 4.48
CA LEU A 334 17.76 -0.61 5.50
C LEU A 334 17.32 -0.96 6.92
N ILE A 335 16.01 -1.12 7.14
CA ILE A 335 15.48 -1.58 8.44
C ILE A 335 16.08 -2.94 8.80
N ARG A 336 16.10 -3.91 7.86
CA ARG A 336 16.65 -5.24 8.10
C ARG A 336 18.16 -5.21 8.40
N ARG A 337 18.93 -4.31 7.78
CA ARG A 337 20.37 -4.16 8.04
C ARG A 337 20.67 -3.49 9.38
N SER A 338 19.72 -2.68 9.89
CA SER A 338 19.87 -1.94 11.15
C SER A 338 19.27 -2.66 12.36
N ALA A 339 18.47 -3.69 12.13
CA ALA A 339 17.74 -4.42 13.16
C ALA A 339 18.37 -5.79 13.44
N PRO A 340 18.53 -6.19 14.71
CA PRO A 340 18.91 -7.57 15.06
C PRO A 340 17.85 -8.57 14.61
N ASP A 341 18.25 -9.79 14.26
CA ASP A 341 17.35 -10.84 13.77
C ASP A 341 16.17 -11.11 14.72
N ALA A 342 16.41 -11.10 16.03
CA ALA A 342 15.39 -11.28 17.05
C ALA A 342 14.33 -10.14 17.12
N ALA A 343 14.62 -8.96 16.57
CA ALA A 343 13.76 -7.79 16.59
C ALA A 343 13.11 -7.45 15.25
N ILE A 344 13.58 -8.03 14.13
CA ILE A 344 13.19 -7.70 12.76
C ILE A 344 11.66 -7.74 12.59
N GLY A 345 11.00 -8.82 13.01
CA GLY A 345 9.56 -8.96 12.83
C GLY A 345 8.74 -7.86 13.52
N ARG A 346 9.16 -7.46 14.73
CA ARG A 346 8.51 -6.39 15.50
C ARG A 346 8.73 -5.02 14.88
N ILE A 347 9.94 -4.76 14.37
CA ILE A 347 10.29 -3.48 13.72
C ILE A 347 9.59 -3.34 12.37
N LEU A 348 9.47 -4.43 11.60
CA LEU A 348 8.67 -4.43 10.36
C LEU A 348 7.18 -4.22 10.66
N GLY A 349 6.68 -4.70 11.82
CA GLY A 349 5.35 -4.36 12.32
C GLY A 349 5.17 -2.86 12.56
N PHE A 350 6.15 -2.19 13.19
CA PHE A 350 6.13 -0.72 13.32
C PHE A 350 6.20 -0.01 11.96
N SER A 351 6.96 -0.54 11.01
CA SER A 351 6.98 -0.01 9.65
C SER A 351 5.60 -0.07 8.99
N GLN A 352 4.87 -1.17 9.19
CA GLN A 352 3.50 -1.29 8.68
C GLN A 352 2.55 -0.30 9.38
N SER A 353 2.69 -0.11 10.70
CA SER A 353 1.89 0.89 11.43
C SER A 353 2.19 2.33 10.96
N ALA A 354 3.46 2.66 10.71
CA ALA A 354 3.86 3.95 10.15
C ALA A 354 3.26 4.18 8.75
N GLN A 355 3.20 3.14 7.93
CA GLN A 355 2.54 3.18 6.62
C GLN A 355 1.03 3.40 6.75
N TYR A 356 0.34 2.70 7.65
CA TYR A 356 -1.10 2.93 7.90
C TYR A 356 -1.35 4.36 8.38
N PHE A 357 -0.52 4.88 9.28
CA PHE A 357 -0.62 6.27 9.70
C PHE A 357 -0.49 7.23 8.51
N GLY A 358 0.48 6.99 7.61
CA GLY A 358 0.64 7.78 6.38
C GLY A 358 -0.56 7.71 5.45
N GLN A 359 -1.17 6.52 5.31
CA GLN A 359 -2.39 6.32 4.50
C GLN A 359 -3.63 7.00 5.11
N ILE A 360 -3.65 7.18 6.42
CA ILE A 360 -4.72 7.90 7.12
C ILE A 360 -4.48 9.42 7.04
N ALA A 361 -3.29 9.88 7.41
CA ALA A 361 -2.98 11.30 7.51
C ALA A 361 -2.88 11.99 6.14
N GLY A 362 -2.41 11.26 5.10
CA GLY A 362 -2.20 11.80 3.75
C GLY A 362 -3.44 12.44 3.15
N PRO A 363 -4.57 11.72 3.00
CA PRO A 363 -5.79 12.26 2.42
C PRO A 363 -6.32 13.49 3.17
N PHE A 364 -6.28 13.49 4.50
CA PHE A 364 -6.70 14.65 5.30
C PHE A 364 -5.75 15.85 5.13
N ALA A 365 -4.44 15.61 5.08
CA ALA A 365 -3.46 16.66 4.82
C ALA A 365 -3.68 17.26 3.42
N GLY A 366 -3.90 16.42 2.40
CA GLY A 366 -4.21 16.86 1.05
C GLY A 366 -5.51 17.67 0.99
N ALA A 367 -6.57 17.19 1.63
CA ALA A 367 -7.85 17.89 1.71
C ALA A 367 -7.72 19.26 2.40
N ALA A 368 -7.00 19.33 3.52
CA ALA A 368 -6.79 20.57 4.26
C ALA A 368 -6.02 21.61 3.44
N VAL A 369 -4.98 21.20 2.73
CA VAL A 369 -4.22 22.08 1.83
C VAL A 369 -5.08 22.52 0.65
N ALA A 370 -5.83 21.60 0.04
CA ALA A 370 -6.72 21.89 -1.08
C ALA A 370 -7.80 22.90 -0.70
N ALA A 371 -8.40 22.77 0.50
CA ALA A 371 -9.44 23.66 1.00
C ALA A 371 -8.96 25.10 1.24
N ARG A 372 -7.71 25.27 1.68
CA ARG A 372 -7.16 26.60 2.02
C ARG A 372 -6.45 27.28 0.86
N PHE A 373 -5.75 26.52 0.03
CA PHE A 373 -4.80 27.03 -0.96
C PHE A 373 -5.09 26.54 -2.38
N GLY A 374 -6.16 25.72 -2.55
CA GLY A 374 -6.54 25.14 -3.83
C GLY A 374 -5.77 23.85 -4.18
N MET A 375 -6.28 23.10 -5.16
CA MET A 375 -5.76 21.78 -5.53
C MET A 375 -4.32 21.80 -6.03
N ARG A 376 -3.89 22.90 -6.72
CA ARG A 376 -2.49 23.03 -7.20
C ARG A 376 -1.50 23.08 -6.05
N ALA A 377 -1.86 23.73 -4.94
CA ALA A 377 -1.01 23.83 -3.77
C ALA A 377 -0.69 22.47 -3.13
N VAL A 378 -1.56 21.48 -3.27
CA VAL A 378 -1.30 20.11 -2.77
C VAL A 378 -0.08 19.51 -3.46
N PHE A 379 0.09 19.70 -4.76
CA PHE A 379 1.27 19.20 -5.48
C PHE A 379 2.55 19.87 -4.99
N PHE A 380 2.54 21.19 -4.75
CA PHE A 380 3.69 21.91 -4.21
C PHE A 380 4.01 21.52 -2.77
N ALA A 381 3.00 21.43 -1.90
CA ALA A 381 3.19 20.98 -0.52
C ALA A 381 3.76 19.58 -0.44
N THR A 382 3.24 18.67 -1.29
CA THR A 382 3.73 17.29 -1.40
C THR A 382 5.14 17.25 -1.98
N ALA A 383 5.44 18.07 -3.01
CA ALA A 383 6.79 18.19 -3.57
C ALA A 383 7.80 18.65 -2.51
N LEU A 384 7.45 19.67 -1.74
CA LEU A 384 8.30 20.18 -0.65
C LEU A 384 8.55 19.10 0.43
N THR A 385 7.51 18.37 0.81
CA THR A 385 7.63 17.26 1.77
C THR A 385 8.57 16.18 1.26
N MET A 386 8.46 15.79 -0.02
CA MET A 386 9.35 14.80 -0.65
C MET A 386 10.81 15.30 -0.75
N LEU A 387 11.02 16.56 -1.13
CA LEU A 387 12.35 17.17 -1.20
C LEU A 387 12.97 17.30 0.19
N ALA A 388 12.20 17.70 1.20
CA ALA A 388 12.65 17.71 2.58
C ALA A 388 13.05 16.31 3.07
N ALA A 389 12.26 15.28 2.75
CA ALA A 389 12.60 13.89 3.04
C ALA A 389 13.88 13.45 2.31
N ALA A 390 14.09 13.88 1.05
CA ALA A 390 15.33 13.60 0.32
C ALA A 390 16.56 14.20 1.01
N LEU A 391 16.49 15.47 1.38
CA LEU A 391 17.58 16.18 2.09
C LEU A 391 17.85 15.51 3.45
N ALA A 392 16.81 15.19 4.19
CA ALA A 392 16.93 14.54 5.49
C ALA A 392 17.58 13.14 5.36
N ASN A 393 17.20 12.35 4.37
CA ASN A 393 17.81 11.03 4.09
C ASN A 393 19.28 11.18 3.67
N GLU A 394 19.62 12.17 2.85
CA GLU A 394 21.00 12.43 2.45
C GLU A 394 21.86 12.87 3.64
N THR A 395 21.36 13.73 4.51
CA THR A 395 22.09 14.15 5.73
C THR A 395 22.32 13.00 6.68
N MET A 396 21.32 12.11 6.85
CA MET A 396 21.47 10.91 7.68
C MET A 396 22.49 9.94 7.11
N ARG A 397 22.49 9.72 5.78
CA ARG A 397 23.48 8.92 5.08
C ARG A 397 24.90 9.42 5.38
N ARG A 398 25.15 10.74 5.20
CA ARG A 398 26.48 11.34 5.46
C ARG A 398 26.94 11.15 6.90
N ARG A 399 26.04 11.26 7.88
CA ARG A 399 26.34 11.02 9.29
C ARG A 399 26.73 9.59 9.57
N ILE A 400 26.05 8.61 8.94
CA ILE A 400 26.36 7.18 9.12
C ILE A 400 27.70 6.83 8.44
N GLU A 401 27.93 7.29 7.21
CA GLU A 401 29.17 7.05 6.47
C GLU A 401 30.38 7.75 7.13
N GLY A 402 30.20 8.95 7.69
CA GLY A 402 31.24 9.68 8.45
C GLY A 402 31.70 8.92 9.69
N ARG A 403 30.76 8.41 10.49
CA ARG A 403 31.06 7.60 11.68
C ARG A 403 31.82 6.30 11.37
N GLY A 404 31.58 5.70 10.20
CA GLY A 404 32.28 4.48 9.78
C GLY A 404 33.73 4.72 9.26
N ARG A 405 34.12 5.98 9.02
CA ARG A 405 35.48 6.36 8.56
C ARG A 405 36.42 6.70 9.71
N GLU A 406 35.91 7.24 10.81
CA GLU A 406 36.74 7.62 11.97
C GLU A 406 37.54 6.46 12.58
N PRO A 407 36.98 5.25 12.82
CA PRO A 407 37.77 4.12 13.36
C PRO A 407 38.86 3.62 12.41
N LYS A 408 38.65 3.73 11.07
CA LYS A 408 39.62 3.30 10.06
C LYS A 408 40.77 4.29 9.90
N LEU A 409 40.59 5.57 10.21
CA LEU A 409 41.63 6.57 10.19
C LEU A 409 42.49 6.48 11.47
N ALA A 410 41.87 6.29 12.64
CA ALA A 410 42.59 6.07 13.90
C ALA A 410 43.50 4.84 13.84
N ALA A 411 43.00 3.71 13.31
CA ALA A 411 43.79 2.48 13.15
C ALA A 411 44.91 2.57 12.06
N ARG A 412 44.91 3.64 11.24
CA ARG A 412 45.96 3.90 10.24
C ARG A 412 47.07 4.83 10.76
N VAL A 413 46.77 5.62 11.80
CA VAL A 413 47.74 6.54 12.45
C VAL A 413 48.55 5.79 13.52
N GLU A 414 48.04 4.67 14.02
CA GLU A 414 48.73 3.80 15.00
C GLU A 414 49.62 2.71 14.35
N ARG A 415 49.78 2.68 13.02
CA ARG A 415 50.70 1.86 12.28
C ARG A 415 51.77 2.72 11.59
#